data_54044f0ecf1724c35be0795fef568f5e
#
_entry.id   54044f0ecf1724c35be0795fef568f5e
#
_cell.length_a   1.000
_cell.length_b   1.000
_cell.length_c   1.000
_cell.angle_alpha   90.00
_cell.angle_beta   90.00
_cell.angle_gamma   90.00
#
_symmetry.space_group_name_H-M   'P 1'
#
loop_
_entity.id
_entity.type
_entity.pdbx_description
1 polymer ?
#
loop_
_entity_poly.entity_id
_entity_poly.type
_entity_poly.pdbx_seq_one_letter_code
_entity_poly.pdbx_strand_id
1 'polypeptide(L)'
;MSTYTFTSESVTEGHPDKMADQVSDAVLDAILTEDPDGRVACETLLTTGLCVIAGEITTSAYVDIPKIARETINGIGYDNALYGFDGNTCGVIVSIDEQSPDIAQGVDTSEEVRGGKSGEDTLNLQGAGDQGMMFGYACNETDDLMPLPIWTAHRLSERLAEVRKSGQVPYLRPDGKTQVTYEYHNGWPVALKAVLISTQHQDGVDRDTVIRPDLIEQVIRPVIPERFADDDFEIYVNPTGQFVRGGPFADAGLTGRKIIVDTYGGMGRHGGGAFSGKDPSKVDRSAAYAGRWVAKHVVASGAADRCEVQLAYAIGMAQPMSILVETFGTSHVDPAAIEAAVRATFDLRPGAIVRDLDLKRPIYKRSAAYGHFGRAGFPWEELSRLDDFKRAVGV
;
A
#
# COMPACT_ATOMS: atom_id res chain seq x y z
N MET A 1 20.30 -20.07 -17.84
CA MET A 1 20.10 -18.62 -17.84
C MET A 1 18.64 -18.38 -18.22
N SER A 2 17.85 -17.77 -17.34
CA SER A 2 16.44 -17.45 -17.62
C SER A 2 16.33 -15.98 -18.03
N THR A 3 15.72 -15.72 -19.18
CA THR A 3 15.33 -14.36 -19.60
C THR A 3 13.82 -14.33 -19.67
N TYR A 4 13.22 -13.29 -19.06
CA TYR A 4 11.76 -13.08 -19.05
C TYR A 4 11.46 -11.60 -18.93
N THR A 5 10.24 -11.20 -19.24
CA THR A 5 9.74 -9.86 -18.96
C THR A 5 8.82 -9.88 -17.77
N PHE A 6 8.87 -8.82 -16.96
CA PHE A 6 7.97 -8.63 -15.82
C PHE A 6 7.35 -7.25 -15.88
N THR A 7 6.05 -7.19 -15.58
CA THR A 7 5.25 -5.97 -15.68
C THR A 7 4.56 -5.69 -14.36
N SER A 8 4.63 -4.44 -13.92
CA SER A 8 3.80 -3.94 -12.81
C SER A 8 3.03 -2.70 -13.24
N GLU A 9 1.91 -2.46 -12.58
CA GLU A 9 1.08 -1.27 -12.79
C GLU A 9 0.90 -0.48 -11.50
N SER A 10 0.61 0.80 -11.65
CA SER A 10 0.17 1.68 -10.56
C SER A 10 -0.93 2.61 -11.05
N VAL A 11 -1.56 3.30 -10.14
CA VAL A 11 -2.63 4.25 -10.41
C VAL A 11 -2.42 5.53 -9.63
N THR A 12 -2.97 6.64 -10.15
CA THR A 12 -2.94 7.92 -9.44
C THR A 12 -3.89 7.92 -8.24
N GLU A 13 -3.72 8.91 -7.37
CA GLU A 13 -4.64 9.18 -6.25
C GLU A 13 -6.09 9.41 -6.69
N GLY A 14 -6.32 9.82 -7.95
CA GLY A 14 -7.65 10.07 -8.52
C GLY A 14 -8.30 8.86 -9.18
N HIS A 15 -7.65 7.70 -9.21
CA HIS A 15 -8.31 6.45 -9.61
C HIS A 15 -9.43 6.11 -8.62
N PRO A 16 -10.63 5.67 -9.08
CA PRO A 16 -11.79 5.45 -8.19
C PRO A 16 -11.52 4.58 -6.99
N ASP A 17 -10.82 3.44 -7.16
CA ASP A 17 -10.47 2.56 -6.04
C ASP A 17 -9.50 3.25 -5.05
N LYS A 18 -8.55 4.04 -5.55
CA LYS A 18 -7.61 4.77 -4.66
C LYS A 18 -8.25 5.97 -3.98
N MET A 19 -9.26 6.57 -4.58
CA MET A 19 -10.10 7.55 -3.89
C MET A 19 -10.85 6.91 -2.72
N ALA A 20 -11.42 5.71 -2.92
CA ALA A 20 -12.11 4.96 -1.87
C ALA A 20 -11.15 4.62 -0.71
N ASP A 21 -9.95 4.13 -1.02
CA ASP A 21 -8.91 3.85 -0.03
C ASP A 21 -8.53 5.10 0.78
N GLN A 22 -8.35 6.24 0.12
CA GLN A 22 -8.00 7.49 0.78
C GLN A 22 -9.12 8.03 1.67
N VAL A 23 -10.39 7.89 1.28
CA VAL A 23 -11.53 8.27 2.13
C VAL A 23 -11.59 7.38 3.37
N SER A 24 -11.47 6.07 3.21
CA SER A 24 -11.49 5.11 4.31
C SER A 24 -10.34 5.35 5.31
N ASP A 25 -9.12 5.60 4.82
CA ASP A 25 -7.98 5.91 5.68
C ASP A 25 -8.03 7.33 6.26
N ALA A 26 -8.69 8.28 5.62
CA ALA A 26 -8.92 9.60 6.20
C ALA A 26 -9.89 9.54 7.40
N VAL A 27 -10.90 8.68 7.34
CA VAL A 27 -11.80 8.41 8.47
C VAL A 27 -11.04 7.75 9.62
N LEU A 28 -10.20 6.74 9.30
CA LEU A 28 -9.34 6.08 10.29
C LEU A 28 -8.40 7.08 10.98
N ASP A 29 -7.68 7.90 10.23
CA ASP A 29 -6.75 8.89 10.79
C ASP A 29 -7.45 9.92 11.68
N ALA A 30 -8.65 10.36 11.29
CA ALA A 30 -9.44 11.28 12.12
C ALA A 30 -9.83 10.65 13.46
N ILE A 31 -10.21 9.38 13.46
CA ILE A 31 -10.55 8.64 14.69
C ILE A 31 -9.30 8.48 15.57
N LEU A 32 -8.19 7.96 15.00
CA LEU A 32 -6.96 7.72 15.77
C LEU A 32 -6.35 9.00 16.34
N THR A 33 -6.64 10.16 15.74
CA THR A 33 -6.19 11.45 16.27
C THR A 33 -6.82 11.76 17.64
N GLU A 34 -8.07 11.38 17.85
CA GLU A 34 -8.82 11.66 19.08
C GLU A 34 -8.90 10.43 20.00
N ASP A 35 -8.93 9.23 19.41
CA ASP A 35 -9.03 7.94 20.09
C ASP A 35 -8.05 6.91 19.48
N PRO A 36 -6.80 6.86 19.99
CA PRO A 36 -5.78 5.92 19.50
C PRO A 36 -6.13 4.43 19.69
N ASP A 37 -7.12 4.12 20.51
CA ASP A 37 -7.62 2.77 20.77
C ASP A 37 -8.89 2.43 19.98
N GLY A 38 -9.37 3.34 19.14
CA GLY A 38 -10.54 3.17 18.30
C GLY A 38 -10.43 1.93 17.39
N ARG A 39 -11.55 1.19 17.29
CA ARG A 39 -11.66 0.02 16.39
C ARG A 39 -12.36 0.46 15.12
N VAL A 40 -11.72 0.29 13.99
CA VAL A 40 -12.20 0.79 12.70
C VAL A 40 -12.08 -0.29 11.64
N ALA A 41 -13.19 -0.57 10.98
CA ALA A 41 -13.29 -1.27 9.72
C ALA A 41 -14.20 -0.40 8.83
N CYS A 42 -13.61 0.47 8.02
CA CYS A 42 -14.30 1.46 7.23
C CYS A 42 -14.08 1.20 5.74
N GLU A 43 -15.15 0.96 5.01
CA GLU A 43 -15.13 0.72 3.58
C GLU A 43 -15.89 1.82 2.83
N THR A 44 -15.40 2.18 1.66
CA THR A 44 -15.97 3.24 0.83
C THR A 44 -16.27 2.68 -0.57
N LEU A 45 -17.45 3.01 -1.09
CA LEU A 45 -17.82 2.83 -2.49
C LEU A 45 -18.04 4.20 -3.13
N LEU A 46 -17.45 4.42 -4.28
CA LEU A 46 -17.61 5.61 -5.10
C LEU A 46 -18.21 5.22 -6.45
N THR A 47 -19.22 5.94 -6.89
CA THR A 47 -19.79 5.82 -8.22
C THR A 47 -20.32 7.19 -8.66
N THR A 48 -20.93 7.29 -9.86
CA THR A 48 -21.42 8.58 -10.40
C THR A 48 -22.24 9.37 -9.37
N GLY A 49 -21.69 10.49 -8.91
CA GLY A 49 -22.37 11.41 -8.00
C GLY A 49 -22.61 10.91 -6.57
N LEU A 50 -22.05 9.76 -6.18
CA LEU A 50 -22.35 9.12 -4.90
C LEU A 50 -21.08 8.57 -4.23
N CYS A 51 -20.96 8.82 -2.92
CA CYS A 51 -19.99 8.21 -2.01
C CYS A 51 -20.78 7.49 -0.90
N VAL A 52 -20.59 6.18 -0.77
CA VAL A 52 -21.18 5.37 0.31
C VAL A 52 -20.05 4.91 1.22
N ILE A 53 -20.18 5.16 2.52
CA ILE A 53 -19.23 4.76 3.55
C ILE A 53 -19.95 3.83 4.50
N ALA A 54 -19.45 2.62 4.63
CA ALA A 54 -20.05 1.57 5.45
C ALA A 54 -18.98 0.84 6.26
N GLY A 55 -19.40 0.12 7.30
CA GLY A 55 -18.51 -0.69 8.12
C GLY A 55 -18.83 -0.63 9.59
N GLU A 56 -17.87 -1.03 10.41
CA GLU A 56 -18.01 -1.10 11.87
C GLU A 56 -16.95 -0.23 12.53
N ILE A 57 -17.41 0.68 13.41
CA ILE A 57 -16.54 1.57 14.16
C ILE A 57 -16.98 1.61 15.63
N THR A 58 -16.04 1.29 16.52
CA THR A 58 -16.21 1.46 17.97
C THR A 58 -15.16 2.45 18.46
N THR A 59 -15.60 3.63 18.90
CA THR A 59 -14.72 4.71 19.33
C THR A 59 -15.41 5.65 20.31
N SER A 60 -14.62 6.32 21.12
CA SER A 60 -15.09 7.45 21.95
C SER A 60 -15.05 8.80 21.20
N ALA A 61 -14.41 8.85 20.03
CA ALA A 61 -14.29 10.07 19.23
C ALA A 61 -15.57 10.37 18.44
N TYR A 62 -15.82 11.67 18.21
CA TYR A 62 -16.83 12.13 17.26
C TYR A 62 -16.16 12.70 16.03
N VAL A 63 -16.41 12.10 14.85
CA VAL A 63 -15.86 12.56 13.59
C VAL A 63 -16.98 12.83 12.56
N ASP A 64 -16.87 13.94 11.84
CA ASP A 64 -17.79 14.27 10.74
C ASP A 64 -17.37 13.54 9.46
N ILE A 65 -17.78 12.27 9.34
CA ILE A 65 -17.42 11.40 8.21
C ILE A 65 -17.80 12.02 6.85
N PRO A 66 -19.01 12.61 6.64
CA PRO A 66 -19.33 13.26 5.38
C PRO A 66 -18.39 14.41 5.02
N LYS A 67 -17.98 15.21 6.00
CA LYS A 67 -17.02 16.30 5.80
C LYS A 67 -15.64 15.76 5.39
N ILE A 68 -15.13 14.75 6.10
CA ILE A 68 -13.85 14.11 5.81
C ILE A 68 -13.83 13.53 4.39
N ALA A 69 -14.90 12.86 3.97
CA ALA A 69 -15.02 12.32 2.62
C ALA A 69 -14.94 13.44 1.56
N ARG A 70 -15.71 14.53 1.72
CA ARG A 70 -15.70 15.67 0.80
C ARG A 70 -14.35 16.35 0.71
N GLU A 71 -13.70 16.61 1.86
CA GLU A 71 -12.37 17.21 1.92
C GLU A 71 -11.31 16.34 1.25
N THR A 72 -11.41 15.02 1.41
CA THR A 72 -10.51 14.06 0.75
C THR A 72 -10.70 14.07 -0.76
N ILE A 73 -11.94 13.98 -1.24
CA ILE A 73 -12.29 14.00 -2.68
C ILE A 73 -11.84 15.31 -3.33
N ASN A 74 -12.11 16.45 -2.69
CA ASN A 74 -11.68 17.76 -3.17
C ASN A 74 -10.15 17.91 -3.20
N GLY A 75 -9.45 17.41 -2.16
CA GLY A 75 -7.99 17.42 -2.07
C GLY A 75 -7.29 16.59 -3.14
N ILE A 76 -7.94 15.55 -3.65
CA ILE A 76 -7.49 14.77 -4.81
C ILE A 76 -7.62 15.60 -6.09
N GLY A 77 -8.60 16.51 -6.18
CA GLY A 77 -8.85 17.38 -7.32
C GLY A 77 -10.16 17.10 -8.05
N TYR A 78 -11.09 16.40 -7.41
CA TYR A 78 -12.48 16.27 -7.88
C TYR A 78 -13.35 17.32 -7.19
N ASP A 79 -13.14 18.58 -7.54
CA ASP A 79 -13.77 19.78 -7.02
C ASP A 79 -14.66 20.49 -8.06
N ASN A 80 -14.88 19.85 -9.20
CA ASN A 80 -15.63 20.40 -10.32
C ASN A 80 -16.40 19.30 -11.07
N ALA A 81 -17.70 19.48 -11.22
CA ALA A 81 -18.59 18.53 -11.91
C ALA A 81 -18.17 18.23 -13.37
N LEU A 82 -17.44 19.13 -14.03
CA LEU A 82 -16.89 18.91 -15.38
C LEU A 82 -15.83 17.80 -15.43
N TYR A 83 -15.26 17.42 -14.28
CA TYR A 83 -14.28 16.31 -14.20
C TYR A 83 -14.97 14.94 -14.05
N GLY A 84 -16.34 14.94 -14.00
CA GLY A 84 -17.16 13.75 -13.85
C GLY A 84 -17.51 13.41 -12.40
N PHE A 85 -16.85 14.06 -11.42
CA PHE A 85 -17.16 13.93 -10.00
C PHE A 85 -16.84 15.22 -9.26
N ASP A 86 -17.60 15.54 -8.20
CA ASP A 86 -17.41 16.78 -7.43
C ASP A 86 -17.72 16.51 -5.94
N GLY A 87 -16.70 16.60 -5.11
CA GLY A 87 -16.79 16.39 -3.65
C GLY A 87 -17.73 17.38 -2.96
N ASN A 88 -17.94 18.58 -3.53
CA ASN A 88 -18.85 19.57 -2.95
C ASN A 88 -20.32 19.18 -3.13
N THR A 89 -20.66 18.50 -4.22
CA THR A 89 -22.06 18.25 -4.64
C THR A 89 -22.47 16.78 -4.66
N CYS A 90 -21.54 15.82 -4.56
CA CYS A 90 -21.86 14.39 -4.53
C CYS A 90 -22.74 14.05 -3.32
N GLY A 91 -23.59 13.05 -3.45
CA GLY A 91 -24.29 12.44 -2.30
C GLY A 91 -23.28 11.72 -1.41
N VAL A 92 -23.40 11.85 -0.08
CA VAL A 92 -22.61 11.05 0.85
C VAL A 92 -23.59 10.32 1.76
N ILE A 93 -23.51 8.98 1.75
CA ILE A 93 -24.32 8.09 2.59
C ILE A 93 -23.37 7.42 3.57
N VAL A 94 -23.74 7.41 4.86
CA VAL A 94 -22.98 6.75 5.91
C VAL A 94 -23.85 5.69 6.57
N SER A 95 -23.35 4.46 6.64
CA SER A 95 -23.98 3.31 7.30
C SER A 95 -22.92 2.62 8.14
N ILE A 96 -22.72 3.11 9.36
CA ILE A 96 -21.70 2.60 10.30
C ILE A 96 -22.42 2.00 11.50
N ASP A 97 -22.04 0.77 11.84
CA ASP A 97 -22.48 0.05 13.02
C ASP A 97 -21.35 -0.07 14.07
N GLU A 98 -21.65 -0.55 15.25
CA GLU A 98 -20.63 -0.90 16.25
C GLU A 98 -20.00 -2.26 15.92
N GLN A 99 -18.72 -2.46 16.29
CA GLN A 99 -18.05 -3.74 16.14
C GLN A 99 -18.78 -4.85 16.92
N SER A 100 -18.88 -6.05 16.33
CA SER A 100 -19.45 -7.24 16.99
C SER A 100 -18.75 -7.55 18.31
N PRO A 101 -19.50 -7.72 19.42
CA PRO A 101 -18.92 -8.12 20.71
C PRO A 101 -18.15 -9.45 20.65
N ASP A 102 -18.56 -10.37 19.77
CA ASP A 102 -17.90 -11.66 19.62
C ASP A 102 -16.48 -11.51 19.03
N ILE A 103 -16.30 -10.59 18.07
CA ILE A 103 -14.99 -10.25 17.53
C ILE A 103 -14.15 -9.55 18.57
N ALA A 104 -14.71 -8.55 19.26
CA ALA A 104 -14.02 -7.77 20.28
C ALA A 104 -13.43 -8.66 21.38
N GLN A 105 -14.16 -9.69 21.84
CA GLN A 105 -13.69 -10.61 22.87
C GLN A 105 -12.34 -11.28 22.51
N GLY A 106 -12.15 -11.71 21.26
CA GLY A 106 -10.92 -12.36 20.81
C GLY A 106 -9.75 -11.39 20.60
N VAL A 107 -10.06 -10.15 20.22
CA VAL A 107 -9.05 -9.10 20.01
C VAL A 107 -8.55 -8.54 21.33
N ASP A 108 -9.46 -8.26 22.27
CA ASP A 108 -9.14 -7.59 23.54
C ASP A 108 -8.48 -8.55 24.54
N THR A 109 -8.79 -9.85 24.47
CA THR A 109 -8.18 -10.86 25.35
C THR A 109 -7.94 -12.16 24.57
N SER A 110 -6.66 -12.43 24.26
CA SER A 110 -6.26 -13.60 23.50
C SER A 110 -6.61 -14.94 24.18
N GLU A 111 -6.62 -16.02 23.38
CA GLU A 111 -6.85 -17.39 23.87
C GLU A 111 -5.77 -17.81 24.88
N GLU A 112 -4.51 -17.38 24.68
CA GLU A 112 -3.41 -17.66 25.60
C GLU A 112 -3.64 -17.07 26.99
N VAL A 113 -4.20 -15.84 27.04
CA VAL A 113 -4.54 -15.19 28.33
C VAL A 113 -5.75 -15.85 28.96
N ARG A 114 -6.83 -16.09 28.21
CA ARG A 114 -8.03 -16.77 28.69
C ARG A 114 -7.73 -18.18 29.19
N GLY A 115 -6.80 -18.87 28.53
CA GLY A 115 -6.35 -20.21 28.90
C GLY A 115 -5.31 -20.25 30.03
N GLY A 116 -4.94 -19.11 30.60
CA GLY A 116 -3.95 -19.02 31.71
C GLY A 116 -2.52 -19.38 31.32
N LYS A 117 -2.18 -19.33 30.02
CA LYS A 117 -0.87 -19.73 29.49
C LYS A 117 0.10 -18.55 29.26
N SER A 118 -0.34 -17.33 29.46
CA SER A 118 0.40 -16.12 29.03
C SER A 118 1.35 -15.54 30.09
N GLY A 119 1.29 -15.98 31.33
CA GLY A 119 2.04 -15.35 32.43
C GLY A 119 1.61 -13.86 32.60
N GLU A 120 2.55 -13.02 33.04
CA GLU A 120 2.34 -11.56 33.24
C GLU A 120 2.67 -10.72 31.98
N ASP A 121 2.98 -11.34 30.84
CA ASP A 121 3.35 -10.60 29.62
C ASP A 121 2.11 -9.96 28.95
N THR A 122 2.00 -8.63 29.11
CA THR A 122 0.90 -7.83 28.59
C THR A 122 0.80 -7.82 27.05
N LEU A 123 1.87 -8.18 26.32
CA LEU A 123 1.83 -8.29 24.87
C LEU A 123 1.04 -9.52 24.38
N ASN A 124 0.75 -10.46 25.27
CA ASN A 124 -0.16 -11.55 24.97
C ASN A 124 -1.65 -11.19 25.16
N LEU A 125 -1.97 -10.00 25.65
CA LEU A 125 -3.36 -9.57 25.81
C LEU A 125 -4.07 -9.48 24.45
N GLN A 126 -3.47 -8.80 23.49
CA GLN A 126 -4.08 -8.59 22.18
C GLN A 126 -3.95 -9.84 21.31
N GLY A 127 -5.07 -10.46 20.97
CA GLY A 127 -5.14 -11.49 19.93
C GLY A 127 -5.24 -10.90 18.53
N ALA A 128 -4.99 -11.73 17.52
CA ALA A 128 -5.21 -11.34 16.13
C ALA A 128 -6.71 -11.10 15.86
N GLY A 129 -7.03 -10.00 15.18
CA GLY A 129 -8.40 -9.60 14.88
C GLY A 129 -9.10 -10.49 13.85
N ASP A 130 -8.35 -11.28 13.11
CA ASP A 130 -8.84 -12.27 12.16
C ASP A 130 -7.81 -13.38 11.96
N GLN A 131 -8.24 -14.47 11.34
CA GLN A 131 -7.33 -15.44 10.74
C GLN A 131 -6.78 -14.91 9.42
N GLY A 132 -5.60 -15.34 9.02
CA GLY A 132 -5.07 -14.98 7.71
C GLY A 132 -3.58 -15.27 7.55
N MET A 133 -3.11 -15.06 6.33
CA MET A 133 -1.69 -15.07 6.00
C MET A 133 -1.31 -13.75 5.35
N MET A 134 -0.20 -13.16 5.78
CA MET A 134 0.31 -11.88 5.31
C MET A 134 1.73 -12.06 4.80
N PHE A 135 2.09 -11.28 3.79
CA PHE A 135 3.40 -11.36 3.17
C PHE A 135 4.11 -10.01 3.21
N GLY A 136 5.39 -10.07 3.55
CA GLY A 136 6.33 -8.99 3.35
C GLY A 136 7.38 -9.39 2.32
N TYR A 137 7.87 -8.42 1.53
CA TYR A 137 8.88 -8.66 0.52
C TYR A 137 9.89 -7.51 0.48
N ALA A 138 11.14 -7.82 0.15
CA ALA A 138 12.19 -6.87 -0.16
C ALA A 138 13.18 -7.47 -1.16
N CYS A 139 13.80 -6.63 -1.97
CA CYS A 139 14.90 -6.99 -2.87
C CYS A 139 15.81 -5.79 -3.09
N ASN A 140 17.05 -6.04 -3.48
CA ASN A 140 18.06 -4.99 -3.69
C ASN A 140 18.06 -4.41 -5.12
N GLU A 141 16.88 -4.40 -5.80
CA GLU A 141 16.74 -3.83 -7.16
C GLU A 141 16.73 -2.29 -7.15
N THR A 142 16.31 -1.68 -6.04
CA THR A 142 16.27 -0.23 -5.81
C THR A 142 16.80 0.13 -4.43
N ASP A 143 17.17 1.39 -4.22
CA ASP A 143 17.64 1.88 -2.91
C ASP A 143 16.57 1.78 -1.81
N ASP A 144 15.28 1.83 -2.20
CA ASP A 144 14.15 1.62 -1.30
C ASP A 144 13.90 0.12 -0.98
N LEU A 145 14.74 -0.77 -1.53
CA LEU A 145 14.61 -2.23 -1.41
C LEU A 145 13.25 -2.76 -1.91
N MET A 146 12.77 -2.18 -3.01
CA MET A 146 11.55 -2.53 -3.71
C MET A 146 11.83 -3.13 -5.09
N PRO A 147 10.93 -3.99 -5.62
CA PRO A 147 11.00 -4.41 -7.01
C PRO A 147 10.93 -3.21 -7.97
N LEU A 148 11.84 -3.16 -8.92
CA LEU A 148 11.98 -2.03 -9.84
C LEU A 148 10.71 -1.73 -10.66
N PRO A 149 9.94 -2.72 -11.18
CA PRO A 149 8.75 -2.42 -11.98
C PRO A 149 7.67 -1.67 -11.21
N ILE A 150 7.32 -2.12 -10.00
CA ILE A 150 6.30 -1.42 -9.19
C ILE A 150 6.82 -0.08 -8.66
N TRP A 151 8.09 -0.01 -8.27
CA TRP A 151 8.72 1.23 -7.85
C TRP A 151 8.64 2.31 -8.95
N THR A 152 8.99 1.95 -10.19
CA THR A 152 8.92 2.86 -11.33
C THR A 152 7.47 3.24 -11.66
N ALA A 153 6.53 2.28 -11.64
CA ALA A 153 5.13 2.55 -11.89
C ALA A 153 4.53 3.54 -10.86
N HIS A 154 4.88 3.38 -9.57
CA HIS A 154 4.47 4.34 -8.53
C HIS A 154 5.03 5.75 -8.77
N ARG A 155 6.32 5.86 -9.07
CA ARG A 155 6.96 7.16 -9.34
C ARG A 155 6.36 7.86 -10.56
N LEU A 156 6.00 7.11 -11.60
CA LEU A 156 5.27 7.65 -12.76
C LEU A 156 3.89 8.18 -12.38
N SER A 157 3.12 7.42 -11.57
CA SER A 157 1.80 7.84 -11.11
C SER A 157 1.87 9.05 -10.19
N GLU A 158 2.85 9.10 -9.28
CA GLU A 158 3.09 10.22 -8.38
C GLU A 158 3.48 11.49 -9.17
N ARG A 159 4.42 11.35 -10.14
CA ARG A 159 4.84 12.45 -11.00
C ARG A 159 3.70 12.98 -11.88
N LEU A 160 2.84 12.08 -12.38
CA LEU A 160 1.66 12.46 -13.16
C LEU A 160 0.70 13.34 -12.33
N ALA A 161 0.48 13.00 -11.06
CA ALA A 161 -0.33 13.82 -10.16
C ALA A 161 0.36 15.15 -9.80
N GLU A 162 1.69 15.15 -9.61
CA GLU A 162 2.47 16.34 -9.30
C GLU A 162 2.39 17.38 -10.42
N VAL A 163 2.63 16.99 -11.69
CA VAL A 163 2.58 17.91 -12.83
C VAL A 163 1.16 18.46 -13.08
N ARG A 164 0.13 17.68 -12.74
CA ARG A 164 -1.25 18.14 -12.74
C ARG A 164 -1.51 19.17 -11.65
N LYS A 165 -1.18 18.85 -10.38
CA LYS A 165 -1.44 19.71 -9.22
C LYS A 165 -0.65 21.00 -9.24
N SER A 166 0.59 20.97 -9.75
CA SER A 166 1.41 22.18 -9.93
C SER A 166 0.96 23.07 -11.07
N GLY A 167 0.06 22.59 -11.95
CA GLY A 167 -0.36 23.30 -13.16
C GLY A 167 0.68 23.27 -14.29
N GLN A 168 1.73 22.47 -14.17
CA GLN A 168 2.75 22.31 -15.23
C GLN A 168 2.12 21.68 -16.49
N VAL A 169 1.15 20.75 -16.30
CA VAL A 169 0.35 20.17 -17.37
C VAL A 169 -1.14 20.37 -17.02
N PRO A 170 -1.72 21.55 -17.29
CA PRO A 170 -2.99 22.00 -16.70
C PRO A 170 -4.23 21.30 -17.24
N TYR A 171 -4.13 20.65 -18.39
CA TYR A 171 -5.24 19.91 -18.99
C TYR A 171 -5.42 18.49 -18.42
N LEU A 172 -4.50 17.99 -17.60
CA LEU A 172 -4.65 16.68 -16.93
C LEU A 172 -5.75 16.73 -15.88
N ARG A 173 -6.40 15.56 -15.69
CA ARG A 173 -7.43 15.32 -14.70
C ARG A 173 -6.97 14.25 -13.72
N PRO A 174 -7.67 14.05 -12.58
CA PRO A 174 -7.12 13.25 -11.48
C PRO A 174 -6.92 11.77 -11.79
N ASP A 175 -7.75 11.15 -12.65
CA ASP A 175 -7.68 9.71 -12.91
C ASP A 175 -6.52 9.37 -13.86
N GLY A 176 -5.79 8.31 -13.53
CA GLY A 176 -4.71 7.84 -14.37
C GLY A 176 -4.15 6.51 -13.89
N LYS A 177 -3.52 5.80 -14.85
CA LYS A 177 -2.83 4.52 -14.63
C LYS A 177 -1.48 4.55 -15.31
N THR A 178 -0.52 3.87 -14.72
CA THR A 178 0.82 3.65 -15.29
C THR A 178 1.14 2.17 -15.27
N GLN A 179 1.89 1.72 -16.28
CA GLN A 179 2.37 0.34 -16.35
C GLN A 179 3.78 0.35 -16.91
N VAL A 180 4.65 -0.50 -16.36
CA VAL A 180 6.05 -0.58 -16.75
C VAL A 180 6.46 -2.04 -16.93
N THR A 181 7.17 -2.32 -18.01
CA THR A 181 7.69 -3.66 -18.33
C THR A 181 9.20 -3.62 -18.39
N TYR A 182 9.86 -4.45 -17.59
CA TYR A 182 11.31 -4.68 -17.62
C TYR A 182 11.65 -6.09 -18.10
N GLU A 183 12.75 -6.21 -18.80
CA GLU A 183 13.40 -7.49 -19.08
C GLU A 183 14.31 -7.86 -17.91
N TYR A 184 14.22 -9.11 -17.51
CA TYR A 184 15.02 -9.71 -16.44
C TYR A 184 15.94 -10.78 -16.97
N HIS A 185 17.18 -10.78 -16.49
CA HIS A 185 18.19 -11.81 -16.76
C HIS A 185 18.63 -12.44 -15.44
N ASN A 186 18.43 -13.74 -15.28
CA ASN A 186 18.78 -14.45 -14.05
C ASN A 186 18.20 -13.79 -12.76
N GLY A 187 17.00 -13.23 -12.88
CA GLY A 187 16.32 -12.58 -11.79
C GLY A 187 16.68 -11.10 -11.57
N TRP A 188 17.51 -10.48 -12.42
CA TRP A 188 17.88 -9.06 -12.33
C TRP A 188 17.29 -8.25 -13.48
N PRO A 189 16.80 -7.02 -13.24
CA PRO A 189 16.30 -6.15 -14.28
C PRO A 189 17.47 -5.60 -15.11
N VAL A 190 17.45 -5.85 -16.44
CA VAL A 190 18.54 -5.52 -17.35
C VAL A 190 18.17 -4.50 -18.42
N ALA A 191 16.88 -4.37 -18.78
CA ALA A 191 16.43 -3.40 -19.77
C ALA A 191 14.98 -2.97 -19.50
N LEU A 192 14.67 -1.69 -19.76
CA LEU A 192 13.31 -1.19 -19.84
C LEU A 192 12.74 -1.55 -21.23
N LYS A 193 11.55 -2.12 -21.29
CA LYS A 193 10.91 -2.57 -22.54
C LYS A 193 9.71 -1.74 -22.94
N ALA A 194 8.90 -1.32 -21.96
CA ALA A 194 7.72 -0.51 -22.27
C ALA A 194 7.28 0.33 -21.08
N VAL A 195 6.74 1.51 -21.38
CA VAL A 195 6.01 2.38 -20.46
C VAL A 195 4.64 2.70 -21.05
N LEU A 196 3.58 2.47 -20.29
CA LEU A 196 2.22 2.86 -20.64
C LEU A 196 1.69 3.85 -19.62
N ILE A 197 1.13 4.97 -20.09
CA ILE A 197 0.38 5.94 -19.28
C ILE A 197 -1.01 6.10 -19.89
N SER A 198 -2.04 5.83 -19.08
CA SER A 198 -3.41 6.20 -19.39
C SER A 198 -3.85 7.29 -18.42
N THR A 199 -4.15 8.48 -18.91
CA THR A 199 -4.47 9.63 -18.05
C THR A 199 -5.68 10.37 -18.55
N GLN A 200 -6.58 10.72 -17.63
CA GLN A 200 -7.72 11.57 -17.89
C GLN A 200 -7.25 12.98 -18.24
N HIS A 201 -7.89 13.59 -19.24
CA HIS A 201 -7.53 14.91 -19.73
C HIS A 201 -8.76 15.72 -20.14
N GLN A 202 -8.57 17.03 -20.33
CA GLN A 202 -9.57 17.93 -20.85
C GLN A 202 -9.97 17.55 -22.28
N ASP A 203 -11.25 17.68 -22.62
CA ASP A 203 -11.74 17.48 -23.97
C ASP A 203 -11.08 18.45 -24.97
N GLY A 204 -10.90 17.97 -26.20
CA GLY A 204 -10.30 18.75 -27.30
C GLY A 204 -8.76 18.85 -27.27
N VAL A 205 -8.07 18.23 -26.31
CA VAL A 205 -6.60 18.16 -26.30
C VAL A 205 -6.12 16.97 -27.13
N ASP A 206 -5.30 17.24 -28.14
CA ASP A 206 -4.82 16.20 -29.07
C ASP A 206 -3.77 15.30 -28.41
N ARG A 207 -3.98 13.98 -28.52
CA ARG A 207 -3.14 12.97 -27.89
C ARG A 207 -1.70 12.98 -28.44
N ASP A 208 -1.55 13.03 -29.77
CA ASP A 208 -0.27 12.77 -30.42
C ASP A 208 0.62 14.00 -30.49
N THR A 209 0.01 15.17 -30.64
CA THR A 209 0.75 16.44 -30.79
C THR A 209 0.93 17.21 -29.47
N VAL A 210 0.15 16.89 -28.43
CA VAL A 210 0.19 17.60 -27.13
C VAL A 210 0.45 16.61 -25.98
N ILE A 211 -0.50 15.67 -25.73
CA ILE A 211 -0.45 14.87 -24.50
C ILE A 211 0.80 13.98 -24.49
N ARG A 212 1.06 13.27 -25.59
CA ARG A 212 2.20 12.33 -25.66
C ARG A 212 3.55 13.01 -25.48
N PRO A 213 3.88 14.10 -26.20
CA PRO A 213 5.12 14.84 -25.98
C PRO A 213 5.28 15.38 -24.56
N ASP A 214 4.23 15.98 -23.99
CA ASP A 214 4.28 16.54 -22.64
C ASP A 214 4.52 15.44 -21.59
N LEU A 215 3.86 14.29 -21.71
CA LEU A 215 4.06 13.19 -20.77
C LEU A 215 5.46 12.57 -20.89
N ILE A 216 6.03 12.50 -22.09
CA ILE A 216 7.41 12.03 -22.27
C ILE A 216 8.38 12.97 -21.54
N GLU A 217 8.27 14.28 -21.76
CA GLU A 217 9.21 15.26 -21.20
C GLU A 217 9.00 15.52 -19.71
N GLN A 218 7.73 15.59 -19.25
CA GLN A 218 7.40 16.05 -17.90
C GLN A 218 7.20 14.91 -16.90
N VAL A 219 6.90 13.69 -17.38
CA VAL A 219 6.58 12.55 -16.51
C VAL A 219 7.56 11.39 -16.70
N ILE A 220 7.75 10.90 -17.96
CA ILE A 220 8.52 9.69 -18.18
C ILE A 220 10.00 9.91 -17.97
N ARG A 221 10.61 10.85 -18.71
CA ARG A 221 12.07 11.12 -18.64
C ARG A 221 12.57 11.46 -17.24
N PRO A 222 11.87 12.29 -16.44
CA PRO A 222 12.33 12.59 -15.08
C PRO A 222 12.29 11.43 -14.10
N VAL A 223 11.54 10.36 -14.40
CA VAL A 223 11.29 9.23 -13.49
C VAL A 223 12.12 8.01 -13.85
N ILE A 224 12.35 7.75 -15.15
CA ILE A 224 13.11 6.56 -15.58
C ILE A 224 14.53 6.62 -14.99
N PRO A 225 14.99 5.56 -14.28
CA PRO A 225 16.35 5.53 -13.74
C PRO A 225 17.40 5.71 -14.84
N GLU A 226 18.43 6.50 -14.54
CA GLU A 226 19.49 6.90 -15.50
C GLU A 226 20.09 5.72 -16.28
N ARG A 227 20.28 4.58 -15.60
CA ARG A 227 20.82 3.35 -16.22
C ARG A 227 19.94 2.74 -17.32
N PHE A 228 18.70 3.18 -17.48
CA PHE A 228 17.75 2.77 -18.51
C PHE A 228 17.27 3.92 -19.39
N ALA A 229 17.82 5.13 -19.21
CA ALA A 229 17.36 6.33 -19.92
C ALA A 229 17.61 6.24 -21.44
N ASP A 230 18.67 5.54 -21.85
CA ASP A 230 19.05 5.34 -23.25
C ASP A 230 18.50 4.02 -23.84
N ASP A 231 17.69 3.25 -23.10
CA ASP A 231 17.07 2.04 -23.63
C ASP A 231 16.09 2.39 -24.76
N ASP A 232 16.05 1.52 -25.77
CA ASP A 232 15.03 1.57 -26.82
C ASP A 232 13.76 0.86 -26.32
N PHE A 233 12.85 1.62 -25.71
CA PHE A 233 11.61 1.10 -25.15
C PHE A 233 10.37 1.73 -25.77
N GLU A 234 9.30 0.97 -25.79
CA GLU A 234 8.02 1.43 -26.32
C GLU A 234 7.29 2.34 -25.33
N ILE A 235 6.72 3.45 -25.84
CA ILE A 235 5.92 4.39 -25.05
C ILE A 235 4.49 4.43 -25.59
N TYR A 236 3.55 4.05 -24.72
CA TYR A 236 2.13 4.10 -24.99
C TYR A 236 1.45 5.19 -24.14
N VAL A 237 0.73 6.08 -24.80
CA VAL A 237 -0.06 7.13 -24.14
C VAL A 237 -1.49 7.06 -24.63
N ASN A 238 -2.46 6.86 -23.72
CA ASN A 238 -3.88 6.75 -24.03
C ASN A 238 -4.14 5.91 -25.32
N PRO A 239 -3.76 4.63 -25.37
CA PRO A 239 -3.83 3.85 -26.62
C PRO A 239 -5.25 3.71 -27.20
N THR A 240 -6.29 3.93 -26.40
CA THR A 240 -7.70 4.00 -26.88
C THR A 240 -8.04 5.30 -27.58
N GLY A 241 -7.15 6.29 -27.58
CA GLY A 241 -7.32 7.61 -28.22
C GLY A 241 -7.66 8.70 -27.21
N GLN A 242 -8.83 8.68 -26.61
CA GLN A 242 -9.29 9.70 -25.66
C GLN A 242 -9.57 9.11 -24.28
N PHE A 243 -9.29 9.92 -23.23
CA PHE A 243 -9.67 9.60 -21.86
C PHE A 243 -10.22 10.87 -21.18
N VAL A 244 -11.36 11.35 -21.67
CA VAL A 244 -12.05 12.55 -21.15
C VAL A 244 -12.91 12.17 -19.95
N ARG A 245 -13.65 11.06 -20.05
CA ARG A 245 -14.48 10.54 -18.96
C ARG A 245 -13.67 9.61 -18.11
N GLY A 246 -13.50 9.96 -16.83
CA GLY A 246 -12.72 9.21 -15.86
C GLY A 246 -13.29 9.32 -14.45
N GLY A 247 -12.56 8.79 -13.47
CA GLY A 247 -12.96 8.80 -12.08
C GLY A 247 -14.22 7.98 -11.82
N PRO A 248 -14.94 8.24 -10.69
CA PRO A 248 -16.16 7.51 -10.32
C PRO A 248 -17.32 7.62 -11.33
N PHE A 249 -17.23 8.53 -12.26
CA PHE A 249 -18.17 8.65 -13.35
C PHE A 249 -18.01 7.54 -14.41
N ALA A 250 -16.80 7.11 -14.64
CA ALA A 250 -16.49 6.09 -15.65
C ALA A 250 -16.50 4.67 -15.08
N ASP A 251 -16.03 4.52 -13.85
CA ASP A 251 -15.90 3.22 -13.17
C ASP A 251 -16.12 3.38 -11.66
N ALA A 252 -16.77 2.41 -11.03
CA ALA A 252 -16.99 2.41 -9.60
C ALA A 252 -15.70 2.08 -8.86
N GLY A 253 -15.42 2.82 -7.78
CA GLY A 253 -14.30 2.57 -6.87
C GLY A 253 -14.76 1.93 -5.57
N LEU A 254 -13.95 1.00 -5.06
CA LEU A 254 -14.15 0.38 -3.76
C LEU A 254 -12.83 0.28 -3.00
N THR A 255 -12.91 0.41 -1.67
CA THR A 255 -11.78 0.16 -0.77
C THR A 255 -11.25 -1.25 -0.96
N GLY A 256 -9.92 -1.40 -1.03
CA GLY A 256 -9.27 -2.70 -1.06
C GLY A 256 -9.28 -3.42 -2.42
N ARG A 257 -9.52 -2.72 -3.53
CA ARG A 257 -9.48 -3.31 -4.88
C ARG A 257 -8.16 -3.10 -5.64
N LYS A 258 -7.15 -2.53 -5.00
CA LYS A 258 -5.81 -2.29 -5.59
C LYS A 258 -4.69 -2.91 -4.75
N ILE A 259 -4.96 -4.08 -4.14
CA ILE A 259 -4.06 -4.72 -3.17
C ILE A 259 -2.68 -5.08 -3.73
N ILE A 260 -2.58 -5.36 -5.02
CA ILE A 260 -1.29 -5.65 -5.68
C ILE A 260 -0.52 -4.36 -5.96
N VAL A 261 -1.22 -3.28 -6.33
CA VAL A 261 -0.64 -1.93 -6.44
C VAL A 261 -0.17 -1.44 -5.06
N ASP A 262 -0.92 -1.72 -4.01
CA ASP A 262 -0.60 -1.33 -2.63
C ASP A 262 0.67 -2.01 -2.10
N THR A 263 1.07 -3.14 -2.66
CA THR A 263 2.16 -3.97 -2.18
C THR A 263 3.35 -4.02 -3.15
N TYR A 264 3.57 -5.13 -3.85
CA TYR A 264 4.81 -5.37 -4.59
C TYR A 264 4.62 -5.52 -6.10
N GLY A 265 3.46 -5.13 -6.64
CA GLY A 265 3.19 -5.18 -8.09
C GLY A 265 3.22 -6.59 -8.69
N GLY A 266 2.99 -7.62 -7.88
CA GLY A 266 3.01 -9.02 -8.30
C GLY A 266 4.34 -9.74 -8.08
N MET A 267 5.41 -9.06 -7.64
CA MET A 267 6.70 -9.70 -7.39
C MET A 267 6.71 -10.53 -6.09
N GLY A 268 6.08 -10.03 -5.04
CA GLY A 268 5.83 -10.76 -3.80
C GLY A 268 4.46 -11.41 -3.81
N ARG A 269 4.29 -12.50 -3.03
CA ARG A 269 2.98 -13.12 -2.78
C ARG A 269 2.07 -12.16 -2.02
N HIS A 270 0.76 -12.45 -2.03
CA HIS A 270 -0.24 -11.68 -1.32
C HIS A 270 -1.26 -12.61 -0.64
N GLY A 271 -1.63 -12.30 0.61
CA GLY A 271 -2.59 -13.09 1.37
C GLY A 271 -4.07 -12.78 1.07
N GLY A 272 -4.34 -11.69 0.34
CA GLY A 272 -5.68 -11.27 -0.06
C GLY A 272 -6.29 -10.17 0.81
N GLY A 273 -5.74 -9.88 2.00
CA GLY A 273 -6.23 -8.84 2.89
C GLY A 273 -5.95 -7.41 2.38
N ALA A 274 -6.96 -6.56 2.36
CA ALA A 274 -6.81 -5.14 2.09
C ALA A 274 -6.33 -4.37 3.33
N PHE A 275 -5.69 -3.21 3.13
CA PHE A 275 -5.14 -2.38 4.20
C PHE A 275 -6.04 -1.22 4.60
N SER A 276 -6.42 -0.39 3.62
CA SER A 276 -7.14 0.86 3.86
C SER A 276 -8.45 0.66 4.63
N GLY A 277 -8.73 1.59 5.53
CA GLY A 277 -9.92 1.56 6.39
C GLY A 277 -9.81 0.66 7.62
N LYS A 278 -8.72 -0.08 7.80
CA LYS A 278 -8.51 -1.00 8.93
C LYS A 278 -7.57 -0.38 9.96
N ASP A 279 -7.97 -0.36 11.23
CA ASP A 279 -7.09 -0.01 12.36
C ASP A 279 -6.02 -1.09 12.59
N PRO A 280 -4.94 -0.79 13.35
CA PRO A 280 -3.79 -1.70 13.48
C PRO A 280 -4.08 -3.01 14.27
N SER A 281 -5.24 -3.20 14.86
CA SER A 281 -5.63 -4.50 15.45
C SER A 281 -5.91 -5.56 14.37
N LYS A 282 -6.18 -5.13 13.14
CA LYS A 282 -6.39 -6.00 11.99
C LYS A 282 -5.04 -6.42 11.43
N VAL A 283 -4.69 -7.69 11.61
CA VAL A 283 -3.41 -8.28 11.19
C VAL A 283 -3.20 -8.24 9.67
N ASP A 284 -4.26 -8.20 8.87
CA ASP A 284 -4.18 -7.96 7.42
C ASP A 284 -3.28 -6.76 7.11
N ARG A 285 -3.39 -5.69 7.89
CA ARG A 285 -2.59 -4.48 7.74
C ARG A 285 -1.31 -4.53 8.57
N SER A 286 -1.42 -4.68 9.87
CA SER A 286 -0.28 -4.57 10.80
C SER A 286 0.76 -5.66 10.56
N ALA A 287 0.36 -6.91 10.31
CA ALA A 287 1.31 -7.99 10.06
C ALA A 287 1.91 -7.94 8.64
N ALA A 288 1.20 -7.41 7.63
CA ALA A 288 1.80 -7.15 6.33
C ALA A 288 2.90 -6.06 6.44
N TYR A 289 2.68 -5.03 7.23
CA TYR A 289 3.70 -4.01 7.52
C TYR A 289 4.89 -4.59 8.28
N ALA A 290 4.64 -5.43 9.30
CA ALA A 290 5.70 -6.13 10.01
C ALA A 290 6.47 -7.08 9.10
N GLY A 291 5.80 -7.81 8.20
CA GLY A 291 6.45 -8.65 7.19
C GLY A 291 7.38 -7.85 6.28
N ARG A 292 6.94 -6.68 5.80
CA ARG A 292 7.80 -5.76 5.04
C ARG A 292 8.99 -5.29 5.87
N TRP A 293 8.77 -4.88 7.10
CA TRP A 293 9.81 -4.44 8.02
C TRP A 293 10.88 -5.52 8.21
N VAL A 294 10.49 -6.76 8.47
CA VAL A 294 11.41 -7.90 8.61
C VAL A 294 12.16 -8.18 7.30
N ALA A 295 11.45 -8.32 6.17
CA ALA A 295 12.06 -8.61 4.87
C ALA A 295 13.11 -7.54 4.49
N LYS A 296 12.79 -6.26 4.78
CA LYS A 296 13.69 -5.14 4.53
C LYS A 296 14.98 -5.23 5.35
N HIS A 297 14.90 -5.65 6.63
CA HIS A 297 16.07 -5.87 7.47
C HIS A 297 16.95 -7.01 6.95
N VAL A 298 16.35 -8.12 6.50
CA VAL A 298 17.09 -9.25 5.93
C VAL A 298 17.92 -8.79 4.74
N VAL A 299 17.32 -8.06 3.80
CA VAL A 299 18.02 -7.59 2.59
C VAL A 299 19.03 -6.48 2.94
N ALA A 300 18.66 -5.51 3.76
CA ALA A 300 19.54 -4.41 4.17
C ALA A 300 20.76 -4.87 4.96
N SER A 301 20.68 -6.00 5.68
CA SER A 301 21.83 -6.57 6.38
C SER A 301 22.87 -7.17 5.45
N GLY A 302 22.51 -7.46 4.18
CA GLY A 302 23.34 -8.20 3.24
C GLY A 302 23.25 -9.72 3.40
N ALA A 303 22.32 -10.24 4.21
CA ALA A 303 22.14 -11.67 4.41
C ALA A 303 21.53 -12.37 3.18
N ALA A 304 20.74 -11.64 2.36
CA ALA A 304 20.18 -12.12 1.08
C ALA A 304 19.91 -10.95 0.15
N ASP A 305 19.84 -11.21 -1.18
CA ASP A 305 19.45 -10.20 -2.17
C ASP A 305 17.93 -10.04 -2.28
N ARG A 306 17.17 -11.08 -1.89
CA ARG A 306 15.72 -11.12 -1.87
C ARG A 306 15.23 -11.82 -0.62
N CYS A 307 14.13 -11.32 -0.08
CA CYS A 307 13.50 -11.94 1.07
C CYS A 307 11.98 -11.77 0.98
N GLU A 308 11.27 -12.87 1.17
CA GLU A 308 9.84 -12.89 1.41
C GLU A 308 9.58 -13.48 2.79
N VAL A 309 8.72 -12.82 3.56
CA VAL A 309 8.30 -13.29 4.89
C VAL A 309 6.81 -13.54 4.85
N GLN A 310 6.39 -14.77 5.21
CA GLN A 310 4.99 -15.10 5.45
C GLN A 310 4.73 -15.16 6.95
N LEU A 311 3.69 -14.48 7.39
CA LEU A 311 3.13 -14.56 8.74
C LEU A 311 1.72 -15.12 8.66
N ALA A 312 1.36 -16.06 9.52
CA ALA A 312 0.00 -16.59 9.61
C ALA A 312 -0.52 -16.51 11.04
N TYR A 313 -1.78 -16.11 11.18
CA TYR A 313 -2.46 -16.00 12.47
C TYR A 313 -3.79 -16.76 12.46
N ALA A 314 -4.20 -17.19 13.64
CA ALA A 314 -5.58 -17.58 13.92
C ALA A 314 -6.27 -16.45 14.69
N ILE A 315 -7.56 -16.27 14.43
CA ILE A 315 -8.36 -15.26 15.16
C ILE A 315 -8.27 -15.49 16.67
N GLY A 316 -8.08 -14.41 17.42
CA GLY A 316 -7.99 -14.44 18.88
C GLY A 316 -6.70 -15.02 19.46
N MET A 317 -5.72 -15.43 18.64
CA MET A 317 -4.41 -15.88 19.10
C MET A 317 -3.39 -14.74 19.08
N ALA A 318 -2.55 -14.66 20.10
CA ALA A 318 -1.46 -13.70 20.15
C ALA A 318 -0.22 -14.18 19.37
N GLN A 319 0.09 -15.48 19.48
CA GLN A 319 1.24 -16.04 18.78
C GLN A 319 0.94 -16.30 17.29
N PRO A 320 1.85 -15.96 16.36
CA PRO A 320 1.70 -16.39 14.97
C PRO A 320 1.75 -17.92 14.87
N MET A 321 0.84 -18.50 14.07
CA MET A 321 0.80 -19.95 13.81
C MET A 321 2.03 -20.41 13.03
N SER A 322 2.51 -19.58 12.11
CA SER A 322 3.72 -19.85 11.33
C SER A 322 4.44 -18.58 10.93
N ILE A 323 5.75 -18.67 10.80
CA ILE A 323 6.65 -17.69 10.24
C ILE A 323 7.52 -18.43 9.23
N LEU A 324 7.44 -18.03 7.96
CA LEU A 324 8.31 -18.54 6.89
C LEU A 324 9.18 -17.41 6.38
N VAL A 325 10.47 -17.68 6.19
CA VAL A 325 11.43 -16.76 5.56
C VAL A 325 11.97 -17.45 4.31
N GLU A 326 11.70 -16.88 3.13
CA GLU A 326 12.13 -17.40 1.84
C GLU A 326 13.09 -16.42 1.16
N THR A 327 14.27 -16.88 0.77
CA THR A 327 15.31 -16.05 0.14
C THR A 327 15.52 -16.36 -1.34
N PHE A 328 14.72 -17.24 -1.93
CA PHE A 328 14.76 -17.59 -3.37
C PHE A 328 16.15 -18.04 -3.85
N GLY A 329 16.94 -18.67 -2.96
CA GLY A 329 18.31 -19.10 -3.25
C GLY A 329 19.33 -17.95 -3.38
N THR A 330 19.00 -16.75 -2.89
CA THR A 330 19.87 -15.57 -2.92
C THR A 330 20.57 -15.28 -1.59
N SER A 331 20.44 -16.18 -0.60
CA SER A 331 21.08 -16.01 0.69
C SER A 331 22.61 -16.08 0.61
N HIS A 332 23.30 -15.21 1.34
CA HIS A 332 24.75 -15.18 1.50
C HIS A 332 25.22 -15.87 2.78
N VAL A 333 24.26 -16.27 3.63
CA VAL A 333 24.47 -17.03 4.87
C VAL A 333 23.51 -18.24 4.89
N ASP A 334 23.64 -19.11 5.90
CA ASP A 334 22.72 -20.23 6.07
C ASP A 334 21.28 -19.72 6.22
N PRO A 335 20.32 -20.15 5.37
CA PRO A 335 18.91 -19.78 5.51
C PRO A 335 18.32 -20.08 6.90
N ALA A 336 18.76 -21.14 7.56
CA ALA A 336 18.32 -21.45 8.93
C ALA A 336 18.79 -20.41 9.94
N ALA A 337 19.98 -19.81 9.73
CA ALA A 337 20.47 -18.71 10.57
C ALA A 337 19.63 -17.44 10.37
N ILE A 338 19.18 -17.15 9.13
CA ILE A 338 18.27 -16.02 8.86
C ILE A 338 16.95 -16.19 9.59
N GLU A 339 16.32 -17.37 9.50
CA GLU A 339 15.06 -17.64 10.21
C GLU A 339 15.21 -17.52 11.72
N ALA A 340 16.28 -18.08 12.28
CA ALA A 340 16.57 -17.98 13.71
C ALA A 340 16.79 -16.52 14.14
N ALA A 341 17.52 -15.72 13.36
CA ALA A 341 17.74 -14.30 13.62
C ALA A 341 16.44 -13.48 13.56
N VAL A 342 15.55 -13.78 12.60
CA VAL A 342 14.22 -13.15 12.52
C VAL A 342 13.43 -13.40 13.80
N ARG A 343 13.35 -14.64 14.26
CA ARG A 343 12.63 -15.00 15.50
C ARG A 343 13.24 -14.39 16.76
N ALA A 344 14.57 -14.20 16.78
CA ALA A 344 15.25 -13.61 17.91
C ALA A 344 15.15 -12.07 17.97
N THR A 345 15.02 -11.42 16.81
CA THR A 345 15.05 -9.95 16.69
C THR A 345 13.66 -9.31 16.72
N PHE A 346 12.67 -10.00 16.16
CA PHE A 346 11.33 -9.44 15.94
C PHE A 346 10.26 -10.20 16.74
N ASP A 347 9.54 -9.46 17.57
CA ASP A 347 8.33 -9.96 18.23
C ASP A 347 7.14 -9.74 17.29
N LEU A 348 6.63 -10.81 16.71
CA LEU A 348 5.59 -10.75 15.68
C LEU A 348 4.18 -11.03 16.24
N ARG A 349 3.99 -10.88 17.55
CA ARG A 349 2.65 -10.85 18.16
C ARG A 349 1.93 -9.54 17.78
N PRO A 350 0.61 -9.54 17.54
CA PRO A 350 -0.13 -8.32 17.15
C PRO A 350 0.14 -7.11 18.03
N GLY A 351 0.08 -7.28 19.36
CA GLY A 351 0.37 -6.20 20.31
C GLY A 351 1.81 -5.68 20.24
N ALA A 352 2.77 -6.55 19.97
CA ALA A 352 4.18 -6.15 19.80
C ALA A 352 4.39 -5.38 18.49
N ILE A 353 3.79 -5.82 17.40
CA ILE A 353 3.83 -5.13 16.11
C ILE A 353 3.28 -3.70 16.24
N VAL A 354 2.12 -3.55 16.88
CA VAL A 354 1.50 -2.23 17.10
C VAL A 354 2.42 -1.31 17.91
N ARG A 355 3.07 -1.84 18.95
CA ARG A 355 4.03 -1.10 19.77
C ARG A 355 5.30 -0.75 18.99
N ASP A 356 5.94 -1.73 18.36
CA ASP A 356 7.29 -1.58 17.76
C ASP A 356 7.27 -0.71 16.51
N LEU A 357 6.16 -0.71 15.77
CA LEU A 357 5.94 0.16 14.62
C LEU A 357 5.12 1.42 14.95
N ASP A 358 4.75 1.63 16.23
CA ASP A 358 3.99 2.80 16.70
C ASP A 358 2.76 3.10 15.80
N LEU A 359 1.91 2.08 15.62
CA LEU A 359 0.82 2.10 14.63
C LEU A 359 -0.45 2.82 15.10
N LYS A 360 -0.53 3.30 16.33
CA LYS A 360 -1.72 4.02 16.84
C LYS A 360 -1.77 5.50 16.44
N ARG A 361 -0.86 5.94 15.57
CA ARG A 361 -0.79 7.31 15.05
C ARG A 361 -1.62 7.49 13.78
N PRO A 362 -2.09 8.72 13.48
CA PRO A 362 -2.79 9.03 12.23
C PRO A 362 -1.80 9.15 11.04
N ILE A 363 -1.35 8.02 10.52
CA ILE A 363 -0.32 7.92 9.46
C ILE A 363 -0.83 7.23 8.19
N TYR A 364 -2.10 6.87 8.13
CA TYR A 364 -2.65 5.94 7.16
C TYR A 364 -3.11 6.58 5.86
N LYS A 365 -3.78 7.73 5.89
CA LYS A 365 -4.23 8.43 4.67
C LYS A 365 -3.10 8.63 3.65
N ARG A 366 -1.90 8.97 4.11
CA ARG A 366 -0.75 9.18 3.22
C ARG A 366 -0.23 7.87 2.62
N SER A 367 -0.54 6.70 3.17
CA SER A 367 -0.17 5.40 2.59
C SER A 367 -1.16 4.92 1.54
N ALA A 368 -2.37 5.46 1.52
CA ALA A 368 -3.47 4.98 0.70
C ALA A 368 -3.34 5.25 -0.82
N ALA A 369 -2.30 5.92 -1.28
CA ALA A 369 -1.97 6.11 -2.69
C ALA A 369 -0.46 5.93 -2.92
N TYR A 370 -0.08 5.50 -4.12
CA TYR A 370 1.32 5.31 -4.57
C TYR A 370 2.09 4.22 -3.81
N GLY A 371 1.38 3.19 -3.31
CA GLY A 371 1.92 2.05 -2.58
C GLY A 371 2.15 2.31 -1.09
N HIS A 372 2.02 1.26 -0.29
CA HIS A 372 2.25 1.30 1.15
C HIS A 372 3.73 1.11 1.51
N PHE A 373 4.55 0.60 0.56
CA PHE A 373 5.95 0.25 0.76
C PHE A 373 6.90 1.04 -0.13
N GLY A 374 8.18 1.09 0.26
CA GLY A 374 9.23 1.77 -0.51
C GLY A 374 9.18 3.29 -0.44
N ARG A 375 8.65 3.87 0.64
CA ARG A 375 8.58 5.32 0.84
C ARG A 375 9.04 5.72 2.24
N ALA A 376 9.92 6.70 2.32
CA ALA A 376 10.42 7.20 3.59
C ALA A 376 9.33 7.78 4.51
N GLY A 377 9.58 7.75 5.81
CA GLY A 377 8.72 8.33 6.85
C GLY A 377 7.57 7.45 7.28
N PHE A 378 7.59 6.16 6.94
CA PHE A 378 6.73 5.15 7.53
C PHE A 378 7.55 4.24 8.46
N PRO A 379 7.03 3.87 9.66
CA PRO A 379 7.81 3.09 10.63
C PRO A 379 8.25 1.72 10.11
N TRP A 380 7.46 1.08 9.24
CA TRP A 380 7.81 -0.21 8.63
C TRP A 380 8.87 -0.12 7.54
N GLU A 381 9.28 1.09 7.14
CA GLU A 381 10.41 1.33 6.25
C GLU A 381 11.70 1.68 6.98
N GLU A 382 11.64 1.92 8.29
CA GLU A 382 12.81 2.24 9.10
C GLU A 382 13.61 0.98 9.46
N LEU A 383 14.95 1.08 9.40
CA LEU A 383 15.86 0.00 9.73
C LEU A 383 16.27 0.01 11.23
N SER A 384 15.28 0.17 12.09
CA SER A 384 15.47 0.43 13.53
C SER A 384 16.12 -0.72 14.32
N ARG A 385 16.14 -1.94 13.77
CA ARG A 385 16.74 -3.13 14.39
C ARG A 385 17.87 -3.75 13.55
N LEU A 386 18.44 -2.98 12.60
CA LEU A 386 19.42 -3.51 11.66
C LEU A 386 20.67 -4.09 12.36
N ASP A 387 21.23 -3.37 13.33
CA ASP A 387 22.42 -3.81 14.03
C ASP A 387 22.16 -5.03 14.93
N ASP A 388 20.95 -5.11 15.53
CA ASP A 388 20.55 -6.28 16.32
C ASP A 388 20.39 -7.50 15.41
N PHE A 389 19.76 -7.32 14.26
CA PHE A 389 19.58 -8.38 13.27
C PHE A 389 20.93 -8.86 12.71
N LYS A 390 21.84 -7.94 12.34
CA LYS A 390 23.18 -8.27 11.86
C LYS A 390 23.95 -9.13 12.87
N ARG A 391 23.93 -8.73 14.16
CA ARG A 391 24.54 -9.53 15.23
C ARG A 391 23.92 -10.92 15.36
N ALA A 392 22.59 -11.01 15.26
CA ALA A 392 21.87 -12.28 15.39
C ALA A 392 22.13 -13.24 14.22
N VAL A 393 22.26 -12.71 12.99
CA VAL A 393 22.53 -13.52 11.78
C VAL A 393 24.02 -13.76 11.52
N GLY A 394 24.91 -12.99 12.17
CA GLY A 394 26.36 -13.16 12.08
C GLY A 394 27.02 -12.47 10.86
N VAL A 395 26.52 -11.30 10.44
CA VAL A 395 27.09 -10.47 9.37
C VAL A 395 27.42 -9.06 9.83
#